data_6aab36bb6612ce69d63a73fffaa9172c
#
_entry.id   6aab36bb6612ce69d63a73fffaa9172c
#
_cell.length_a   1.000
_cell.length_b   1.000
_cell.length_c   1.000
_cell.angle_alpha   90.00
_cell.angle_beta   90.00
_cell.angle_gamma   90.00
#
_symmetry.space_group_name_H-M   'P 1'
#
loop_
_entity.id
_entity.type
_entity.pdbx_description
1 polymer ?
#
loop_
_entity_poly.entity_id
_entity_poly.type
_entity_poly.pdbx_seq_one_letter_code
_entity_poly.pdbx_strand_id
1 'polypeptide(L)'
;MCKMNNVTVGIKKLDFSSFRGKMAAFLTDGRQIIVPLSFFPEIKNLSLKQRSEWMILDDQYFTFANLSKVYSVCELLKQTY
;
A
#
# COMPACT_ATOMS: atom_id res chain seq x y z
N MET A 1 -6.86 14.25 2.75
CA MET A 1 -6.50 13.22 3.72
C MET A 1 -7.66 12.26 3.92
N CYS A 2 -7.39 10.97 3.92
CA CYS A 2 -8.43 9.97 4.09
C CYS A 2 -8.76 9.75 5.54
N LYS A 3 -10.06 9.69 5.83
CA LYS A 3 -10.52 9.42 7.19
C LYS A 3 -11.56 8.32 7.16
N MET A 4 -11.58 7.53 8.23
CA MET A 4 -12.60 6.52 8.43
C MET A 4 -13.14 6.71 9.83
N ASN A 5 -14.46 6.92 9.93
CA ASN A 5 -15.12 7.14 11.23
C ASN A 5 -14.48 8.28 12.01
N ASN A 6 -14.13 9.37 11.32
CA ASN A 6 -13.51 10.56 11.90
C ASN A 6 -12.11 10.30 12.45
N VAL A 7 -11.49 9.19 12.07
CA VAL A 7 -10.14 8.86 12.47
C VAL A 7 -9.24 8.83 11.25
N THR A 8 -8.09 9.48 11.34
CA THR A 8 -7.10 9.42 10.27
C THR A 8 -6.39 8.07 10.33
N VAL A 9 -6.42 7.34 9.23
CA VAL A 9 -5.82 6.02 9.15
C VAL A 9 -4.53 6.12 8.35
N GLY A 10 -3.45 5.56 8.88
CA GLY A 10 -2.15 5.52 8.21
C GLY A 10 -1.73 4.11 7.86
N ILE A 11 -0.59 3.99 7.18
CA ILE A 11 -0.02 2.71 6.78
C ILE A 11 1.13 2.38 7.72
N LYS A 12 1.14 1.15 8.23
CA LYS A 12 2.17 0.68 9.13
C LYS A 12 3.25 -0.09 8.38
N LYS A 13 2.85 -0.96 7.46
CA LYS A 13 3.79 -1.71 6.63
C LYS A 13 3.08 -2.32 5.43
N LEU A 14 3.87 -2.78 4.46
CA LEU A 14 3.38 -3.48 3.28
C LEU A 14 3.93 -4.91 3.28
N ASP A 15 3.17 -5.84 2.70
CA ASP A 15 3.59 -7.23 2.58
C ASP A 15 3.21 -7.75 1.19
N PHE A 16 4.16 -8.37 0.52
CA PHE A 16 3.97 -8.93 -0.82
C PHE A 16 4.15 -10.45 -0.85
N SER A 17 4.51 -11.05 0.26
CA SER A 17 4.84 -12.47 0.29
C SER A 17 3.71 -13.37 0.77
N SER A 18 2.79 -12.84 1.56
CA SER A 18 1.71 -13.65 2.14
C SER A 18 0.62 -13.99 1.14
N PHE A 19 0.44 -13.15 0.13
CA PHE A 19 -0.63 -13.34 -0.86
C PHE A 19 -0.05 -13.21 -2.26
N ARG A 20 -0.09 -14.30 -3.00
CA ARG A 20 0.48 -14.34 -4.34
C ARG A 20 -0.29 -13.41 -5.29
N GLY A 21 0.45 -12.55 -5.99
CA GLY A 21 -0.16 -11.61 -6.93
C GLY A 21 -0.93 -10.48 -6.28
N LYS A 22 -0.79 -10.32 -4.96
CA LYS A 22 -1.51 -9.31 -4.20
C LYS A 22 -0.57 -8.58 -3.26
N MET A 23 -1.03 -7.43 -2.80
CA MET A 23 -0.30 -6.61 -1.83
C MET A 23 -1.16 -6.46 -0.59
N ALA A 24 -0.59 -6.70 0.57
CA ALA A 24 -1.27 -6.48 1.84
C ALA A 24 -0.71 -5.23 2.48
N ALA A 25 -1.58 -4.32 2.88
CA ALA A 25 -1.20 -3.11 3.59
C ALA A 25 -1.75 -3.19 5.01
N PHE A 26 -0.86 -3.07 5.98
CA PHE A 26 -1.24 -3.10 7.39
C PHE A 26 -1.42 -1.67 7.86
N LEU A 27 -2.60 -1.36 8.37
CA LEU A 27 -2.97 0.00 8.76
C LEU A 27 -2.71 0.23 10.25
N THR A 28 -2.60 1.50 10.61
CA THR A 28 -2.30 1.88 12.00
C THR A 28 -3.44 1.59 12.95
N ASP A 29 -4.65 1.38 12.43
CA ASP A 29 -5.80 1.05 13.27
C ASP A 29 -5.96 -0.46 13.49
N GLY A 30 -5.00 -1.26 13.02
CA GLY A 30 -5.04 -2.71 13.19
C GLY A 30 -5.66 -3.47 12.04
N ARG A 31 -6.19 -2.78 11.05
CA ARG A 31 -6.80 -3.45 9.89
C ARG A 31 -5.75 -3.80 8.85
N GLN A 32 -6.12 -4.73 7.99
CA GLN A 32 -5.29 -5.16 6.88
C GLN A 32 -6.11 -5.06 5.60
N ILE A 33 -5.52 -4.42 4.58
CA ILE A 33 -6.16 -4.28 3.28
C ILE A 33 -5.38 -5.10 2.27
N ILE A 34 -6.05 -5.97 1.53
CA ILE A 34 -5.42 -6.81 0.51
C ILE A 34 -5.98 -6.39 -0.85
N VAL A 35 -5.09 -5.99 -1.75
CA VAL A 35 -5.49 -5.57 -3.10
C VAL A 35 -4.71 -6.34 -4.15
N PRO A 36 -5.34 -6.66 -5.30
CA PRO A 36 -4.61 -7.27 -6.40
C PRO A 36 -3.57 -6.31 -6.96
N LEU A 37 -2.39 -6.83 -7.30
CA LEU A 37 -1.35 -6.00 -7.91
C LEU A 37 -1.75 -5.47 -9.27
N SER A 38 -2.72 -6.10 -9.93
CA SER A 38 -3.21 -5.62 -11.21
C SER A 38 -3.84 -4.22 -11.15
N PHE A 39 -4.25 -3.80 -9.95
CA PHE A 39 -4.76 -2.44 -9.75
C PHE A 39 -3.64 -1.40 -9.75
N PHE A 40 -2.39 -1.84 -9.60
CA PHE A 40 -1.24 -0.96 -9.55
C PHE A 40 -0.16 -1.50 -10.50
N PRO A 41 -0.31 -1.25 -11.82
CA PRO A 41 0.60 -1.84 -12.81
C PRO A 41 2.07 -1.51 -12.55
N GLU A 42 2.37 -0.32 -12.07
CA GLU A 42 3.75 0.07 -11.80
C GLU A 42 4.36 -0.82 -10.71
N ILE A 43 3.58 -1.16 -9.69
CA ILE A 43 4.05 -2.04 -8.62
C ILE A 43 4.15 -3.47 -9.11
N LYS A 44 3.18 -3.89 -9.92
CA LYS A 44 3.17 -5.25 -10.47
C LYS A 44 4.43 -5.53 -11.30
N ASN A 45 4.92 -4.51 -12.01
CA ASN A 45 6.09 -4.65 -12.87
C ASN A 45 7.41 -4.62 -12.12
N LEU A 46 7.41 -4.36 -10.83
CA LEU A 46 8.63 -4.39 -10.02
C LEU A 46 9.02 -5.83 -9.73
N SER A 47 10.33 -6.08 -9.61
CA SER A 47 10.82 -7.38 -9.17
C SER A 47 10.51 -7.57 -7.68
N LEU A 48 10.68 -8.79 -7.19
CA LEU A 48 10.46 -9.06 -5.76
C LEU A 48 11.38 -8.21 -4.90
N LYS A 49 12.63 -8.04 -5.33
CA LYS A 49 13.57 -7.20 -4.60
C LYS A 49 13.12 -5.75 -4.59
N GLN A 50 12.66 -5.24 -5.73
CA GLN A 50 12.21 -3.86 -5.84
C GLN A 50 10.96 -3.61 -5.00
N ARG A 51 10.07 -4.58 -4.92
CA ARG A 51 8.88 -4.47 -4.07
C ARG A 51 9.24 -4.43 -2.59
N SER A 52 10.32 -5.06 -2.19
CA SER A 52 10.74 -5.04 -0.79
C SER A 52 11.35 -3.71 -0.37
N GLU A 53 11.60 -2.82 -1.31
CA GLU A 53 12.20 -1.51 -1.04
C GLU A 53 11.14 -0.42 -0.91
N TRP A 54 10.03 -0.74 -0.29
CA TRP A 54 8.97 0.22 -0.04
C TRP A 54 9.36 1.16 1.09
N MET A 55 8.77 2.37 1.02
CA MET A 55 8.96 3.41 2.04
C MET A 55 7.63 4.02 2.39
N ILE A 56 7.44 4.35 3.65
CA ILE A 56 6.22 5.00 4.12
C ILE A 56 6.55 6.44 4.47
N LEU A 57 5.74 7.37 3.95
CA LEU A 57 5.92 8.80 4.14
C LEU A 57 4.73 9.34 4.96
N ASP A 58 5.05 9.97 6.09
CA ASP A 58 4.03 10.61 6.97
C ASP A 58 2.87 9.68 7.34
N ASP A 59 3.11 8.38 7.38
CA ASP A 59 2.11 7.36 7.70
C ASP A 59 0.91 7.32 6.74
N GLN A 60 0.82 8.25 5.79
CA GLN A 60 -0.32 8.37 4.87
C GLN A 60 0.00 7.93 3.45
N TYR A 61 1.28 7.90 3.10
CA TYR A 61 1.72 7.64 1.73
C TYR A 61 2.77 6.56 1.71
N PHE A 62 2.88 5.89 0.58
CA PHE A 62 3.96 4.93 0.39
C PHE A 62 4.48 5.03 -1.04
N THR A 63 5.75 4.68 -1.19
CA THR A 63 6.39 4.65 -2.50
C THR A 63 7.47 3.57 -2.49
N PHE A 64 8.14 3.41 -3.60
CA PHE A 64 9.20 2.43 -3.76
C PHE A 64 10.45 3.12 -4.29
N ALA A 65 11.62 2.60 -3.93
CA ALA A 65 12.88 3.22 -4.34
C ALA A 65 13.02 3.38 -5.85
N ASN A 66 12.39 2.50 -6.61
CA ASN A 66 12.49 2.50 -8.08
C ASN A 66 11.31 3.16 -8.78
N LEU A 67 10.41 3.79 -8.03
CA LEU A 67 9.26 4.48 -8.62
C LEU A 67 9.30 5.94 -8.23
N SER A 68 8.85 6.79 -9.16
CA SER A 68 8.69 8.22 -8.87
C SER A 68 7.28 8.54 -8.38
N LYS A 69 6.37 7.58 -8.48
CA LYS A 69 4.99 7.79 -8.06
C LYS A 69 4.81 7.50 -6.57
N VAL A 70 4.02 8.34 -5.91
CA VAL A 70 3.67 8.17 -4.50
C VAL A 70 2.21 7.77 -4.42
N TYR A 71 1.92 6.74 -3.62
CA TYR A 71 0.57 6.23 -3.43
C TYR A 71 0.06 6.64 -2.05
N SER A 72 -1.25 6.81 -1.91
CA SER A 72 -1.83 7.18 -0.63
C SER A 72 -2.70 6.05 -0.09
N VAL A 73 -2.95 6.09 1.22
CA VAL A 73 -3.86 5.13 1.84
C VAL A 73 -5.26 5.28 1.26
N CYS A 74 -5.62 6.49 0.83
CA CYS A 74 -6.92 6.71 0.19
C CYS A 74 -7.09 5.90 -1.08
N GLU A 75 -6.01 5.80 -1.88
CA GLU A 75 -6.07 5.00 -3.09
C GLU A 75 -6.30 3.53 -2.79
N LEU A 76 -5.68 3.02 -1.73
CA LEU A 76 -5.89 1.64 -1.32
C LEU A 76 -7.33 1.41 -0.88
N LEU A 77 -7.87 2.32 -0.09
CA LEU A 77 -9.24 2.18 0.41
C LEU A 77 -10.26 2.20 -0.70
N LYS A 78 -10.02 2.98 -1.75
CA LYS A 78 -10.92 3.04 -2.90
C LYS A 78 -10.94 1.73 -3.69
N GLN A 79 -9.88 0.93 -3.59
CA GLN A 79 -9.76 -0.30 -4.36
C GLN A 79 -10.27 -1.53 -3.63
N THR A 80 -10.71 -1.38 -2.40
CA THR A 80 -10.99 -2.52 -1.54
C THR A 80 -12.45 -2.68 -1.17
N TYR A 81 -13.33 -2.44 -2.04
CA TYR A 81 -14.67 -2.78 -1.70
C TYR A 81 -15.38 -3.79 -2.46
#